data_c71306b18179f2e412a70cac455f6136
#
_entry.id   c71306b18179f2e412a70cac455f6136
#
_cell.length_a   1.000
_cell.length_b   1.000
_cell.length_c   1.000
_cell.angle_alpha   90.00
_cell.angle_beta   90.00
_cell.angle_gamma   90.00
#
_symmetry.space_group_name_H-M   'P 1'
#
loop_
_entity.id
_entity.type
_entity.pdbx_description
1 polymer ?
#
loop_
_entity_poly.entity_id
_entity_poly.type
_entity_poly.pdbx_seq_one_letter_code
_entity_poly.pdbx_strand_id
1 'polypeptide(L)'
;KDIPEEFCFLYTGHWLPGNFGEDRKNTSLMVKTFLETFNTSSQKKPALILKTNQVDYSILDREEIIRKIHALRKKTNGDLPNIYLLHGELTNEEMNQLNNDPKVKAFVNFTKGEGFGRPLLESAITGKPMITTNWSGHLDFLKPEYNVLLGGELKKVHKSAANQFLLKESQWFNVNTAVASRAMKDVYKNYKKYIPSSRKQTQYLKNNFSLDKMAESLSKLLSTYMGDIPQQVALNLPKLKKVGSNTNKLNLPKLKKLDPVNKIKLPKLKKVEI
;
A
#
# COMPACT_ATOMS: atom_id res chain seq x y z
N LYS A 1 -17.74 -12.38 11.88
CA LYS A 1 -17.37 -13.00 13.16
C LYS A 1 -16.64 -11.97 13.99
N ASP A 2 -17.06 -11.78 15.23
CA ASP A 2 -16.32 -10.94 16.16
C ASP A 2 -14.97 -11.57 16.50
N ILE A 3 -13.92 -10.77 16.48
CA ILE A 3 -12.59 -11.16 16.93
C ILE A 3 -12.59 -11.07 18.45
N PRO A 4 -12.36 -12.17 19.18
CA PRO A 4 -12.43 -12.16 20.66
C PRO A 4 -11.23 -11.45 21.31
N GLU A 5 -10.08 -11.38 20.62
CA GLU A 5 -8.88 -10.80 21.18
C GLU A 5 -8.98 -9.28 21.30
N GLU A 6 -8.56 -8.75 22.46
CA GLU A 6 -8.52 -7.31 22.75
C GLU A 6 -7.30 -6.60 22.18
N PHE A 7 -6.31 -7.36 21.72
CA PHE A 7 -5.09 -6.85 21.12
C PHE A 7 -4.83 -7.53 19.79
N CYS A 8 -4.98 -6.79 18.70
CA CYS A 8 -4.64 -7.26 17.36
C CYS A 8 -3.48 -6.43 16.79
N PHE A 9 -2.49 -7.12 16.23
CA PHE A 9 -1.59 -6.53 15.27
C PHE A 9 -2.28 -6.50 13.91
N LEU A 10 -2.07 -5.42 13.15
CA LEU A 10 -2.55 -5.32 11.77
C LEU A 10 -1.36 -5.28 10.81
N TYR A 11 -1.43 -6.11 9.79
CA TYR A 11 -0.61 -6.04 8.59
C TYR A 11 -1.50 -5.65 7.40
N THR A 12 -1.03 -4.66 6.61
CA THR A 12 -1.65 -4.28 5.33
C THR A 12 -0.61 -4.32 4.23
N GLY A 13 -0.86 -5.11 3.19
CA GLY A 13 0.04 -5.25 2.05
C GLY A 13 -0.23 -6.50 1.24
N HIS A 14 0.47 -6.64 0.11
CA HIS A 14 0.37 -7.83 -0.74
C HIS A 14 1.25 -8.96 -0.21
N TRP A 15 0.79 -10.19 -0.34
CA TRP A 15 1.62 -11.37 -0.16
C TRP A 15 2.24 -11.75 -1.51
N LEU A 16 3.33 -11.10 -1.85
CA LEU A 16 3.95 -11.22 -3.15
C LEU A 16 4.49 -12.63 -3.44
N PRO A 17 4.61 -13.04 -4.72
CA PRO A 17 5.28 -14.25 -5.12
C PRO A 17 6.75 -14.25 -4.68
N GLY A 18 7.27 -15.44 -4.40
CA GLY A 18 8.65 -15.67 -3.97
C GLY A 18 8.75 -16.88 -3.05
N ASN A 19 9.94 -17.41 -2.87
CA ASN A 19 10.19 -18.44 -1.86
C ASN A 19 9.95 -17.87 -0.46
N PHE A 20 9.86 -18.75 0.54
CA PHE A 20 9.64 -18.35 1.93
C PHE A 20 10.69 -17.32 2.39
N GLY A 21 10.22 -16.14 2.81
CA GLY A 21 11.08 -15.06 3.26
C GLY A 21 11.85 -14.34 2.14
N GLU A 22 11.56 -14.63 0.88
CA GLU A 22 12.29 -14.07 -0.27
C GLU A 22 11.42 -13.15 -1.16
N ASP A 23 10.19 -12.85 -0.75
CA ASP A 23 9.41 -11.79 -1.38
C ASP A 23 9.72 -10.41 -0.77
N ARG A 24 9.47 -9.34 -1.53
CA ARG A 24 9.74 -7.96 -1.10
C ARG A 24 8.96 -7.54 0.15
N LYS A 25 7.72 -7.96 0.26
CA LYS A 25 6.86 -7.63 1.42
C LYS A 25 7.15 -8.50 2.64
N ASN A 26 7.83 -9.64 2.44
CA ASN A 26 8.29 -10.55 3.48
C ASN A 26 7.17 -11.04 4.41
N THR A 27 5.96 -11.18 3.84
CA THR A 27 4.75 -11.50 4.60
C THR A 27 4.83 -12.87 5.26
N SER A 28 5.37 -13.87 4.56
CA SER A 28 5.52 -15.22 5.09
C SER A 28 6.45 -15.29 6.32
N LEU A 29 7.56 -14.55 6.29
CA LEU A 29 8.48 -14.47 7.43
C LEU A 29 7.85 -13.71 8.60
N MET A 30 7.12 -12.62 8.33
CA MET A 30 6.41 -11.87 9.36
C MET A 30 5.37 -12.73 10.06
N VAL A 31 4.54 -13.46 9.30
CA VAL A 31 3.54 -14.39 9.85
C VAL A 31 4.20 -15.49 10.70
N LYS A 32 5.27 -16.11 10.19
CA LYS A 32 6.02 -17.12 10.95
C LYS A 32 6.57 -16.55 12.25
N THR A 33 7.23 -15.40 12.18
CA THR A 33 7.80 -14.73 13.36
C THR A 33 6.71 -14.39 14.39
N PHE A 34 5.53 -13.93 13.96
CA PHE A 34 4.40 -13.68 14.85
C PHE A 34 3.93 -14.98 15.55
N LEU A 35 3.75 -16.06 14.79
CA LEU A 35 3.34 -17.36 15.35
C LEU A 35 4.35 -17.86 16.39
N GLU A 36 5.64 -17.83 16.09
CA GLU A 36 6.71 -18.27 17.00
C GLU A 36 6.81 -17.36 18.24
N THR A 37 6.63 -16.05 18.05
CA THR A 37 6.69 -15.06 19.13
C THR A 37 5.64 -15.29 20.21
N PHE A 38 4.42 -15.64 19.80
CA PHE A 38 3.27 -15.81 20.69
C PHE A 38 2.83 -17.28 20.81
N ASN A 39 3.70 -18.22 20.47
CA ASN A 39 3.53 -19.64 20.78
C ASN A 39 3.75 -19.88 22.28
N THR A 40 2.67 -19.88 23.02
CA THR A 40 2.69 -19.98 24.50
C THR A 40 1.38 -20.56 25.00
N SER A 41 1.43 -21.25 26.13
CA SER A 41 0.24 -21.77 26.82
C SER A 41 -0.63 -20.69 27.50
N SER A 42 -0.27 -19.42 27.40
CA SER A 42 -1.08 -18.31 27.93
C SER A 42 -2.45 -18.26 27.25
N GLN A 43 -3.50 -18.14 28.03
CA GLN A 43 -4.86 -17.95 27.51
C GLN A 43 -5.06 -16.58 26.85
N LYS A 44 -4.28 -15.57 27.24
CA LYS A 44 -4.33 -14.23 26.63
C LYS A 44 -3.18 -14.08 25.65
N LYS A 45 -3.50 -14.16 24.36
CA LYS A 45 -2.58 -13.94 23.23
C LYS A 45 -3.09 -12.80 22.37
N PRO A 46 -2.21 -12.04 21.70
CA PRO A 46 -2.65 -11.14 20.65
C PRO A 46 -3.06 -11.94 19.41
N ALA A 47 -3.87 -11.33 18.55
CA ALA A 47 -4.14 -11.84 17.22
C ALA A 47 -3.38 -11.05 16.15
N LEU A 48 -3.30 -11.61 14.94
CA LEU A 48 -2.81 -10.94 13.75
C LEU A 48 -3.95 -10.83 12.72
N ILE A 49 -4.27 -9.62 12.33
CA ILE A 49 -5.16 -9.36 11.20
C ILE A 49 -4.30 -9.14 9.97
N LEU A 50 -4.52 -9.94 8.94
CA LEU A 50 -3.85 -9.84 7.64
C LEU A 50 -4.82 -9.24 6.63
N LYS A 51 -4.71 -7.96 6.31
CA LYS A 51 -5.34 -7.35 5.15
C LYS A 51 -4.41 -7.54 3.95
N THR A 52 -4.65 -8.61 3.19
CA THR A 52 -3.73 -9.03 2.13
C THR A 52 -4.45 -9.73 0.96
N ASN A 53 -3.84 -9.64 -0.20
CA ASN A 53 -4.07 -10.45 -1.38
C ASN A 53 -2.72 -10.73 -2.04
N GLN A 54 -2.65 -11.63 -3.03
CA GLN A 54 -1.44 -11.85 -3.82
C GLN A 54 -1.50 -11.07 -5.13
N VAL A 55 -2.47 -11.41 -5.98
CA VAL A 55 -2.62 -10.87 -7.34
C VAL A 55 -3.93 -10.10 -7.46
N ASP A 56 -5.03 -10.71 -7.03
CA ASP A 56 -6.37 -10.18 -7.17
C ASP A 56 -7.23 -10.46 -5.92
N TYR A 57 -8.54 -10.37 -6.05
CA TYR A 57 -9.50 -10.65 -4.98
C TYR A 57 -10.35 -11.89 -5.25
N SER A 58 -9.87 -12.81 -6.10
CA SER A 58 -10.55 -14.05 -6.44
C SER A 58 -10.59 -15.02 -5.27
N ILE A 59 -11.50 -16.00 -5.38
CA ILE A 59 -11.58 -17.10 -4.41
C ILE A 59 -10.29 -17.92 -4.44
N LEU A 60 -9.67 -18.11 -5.61
CA LEU A 60 -8.43 -18.88 -5.77
C LEU A 60 -7.27 -18.18 -5.07
N ASP A 61 -7.15 -16.86 -5.17
CA ASP A 61 -6.14 -16.09 -4.47
C ASP A 61 -6.31 -16.22 -2.94
N ARG A 62 -7.54 -16.11 -2.46
CA ARG A 62 -7.87 -16.31 -1.04
C ARG A 62 -7.47 -17.69 -0.53
N GLU A 63 -7.84 -18.75 -1.26
CA GLU A 63 -7.54 -20.13 -0.87
C GLU A 63 -6.03 -20.41 -0.86
N GLU A 64 -5.27 -19.80 -1.78
CA GLU A 64 -3.82 -19.89 -1.79
C GLU A 64 -3.20 -19.25 -0.53
N ILE A 65 -3.68 -18.07 -0.13
CA ILE A 65 -3.22 -17.41 1.11
C ILE A 65 -3.57 -18.28 2.33
N ILE A 66 -4.77 -18.84 2.39
CA ILE A 66 -5.19 -19.74 3.47
C ILE A 66 -4.26 -20.96 3.55
N ARG A 67 -3.94 -21.57 2.40
CA ARG A 67 -2.99 -22.71 2.34
C ARG A 67 -1.61 -22.33 2.88
N LYS A 68 -1.09 -21.15 2.54
CA LYS A 68 0.19 -20.64 3.07
C LYS A 68 0.14 -20.44 4.58
N ILE A 69 -0.93 -19.85 5.11
CA ILE A 69 -1.11 -19.68 6.57
C ILE A 69 -1.15 -21.04 7.26
N HIS A 70 -1.92 -22.00 6.75
CA HIS A 70 -2.00 -23.36 7.31
C HIS A 70 -0.65 -24.08 7.29
N ALA A 71 0.11 -23.95 6.19
CA ALA A 71 1.44 -24.54 6.08
C ALA A 71 2.43 -23.97 7.13
N LEU A 72 2.35 -22.65 7.38
CA LEU A 72 3.16 -22.01 8.42
C LEU A 72 2.74 -22.46 9.83
N ARG A 73 1.44 -22.53 10.11
CA ARG A 73 0.92 -23.02 11.41
C ARG A 73 1.38 -24.47 11.66
N LYS A 74 1.25 -25.34 10.65
CA LYS A 74 1.69 -26.75 10.74
C LYS A 74 3.19 -26.89 11.01
N LYS A 75 4.02 -26.03 10.40
CA LYS A 75 5.49 -26.04 10.61
C LYS A 75 5.89 -25.49 11.99
N THR A 76 5.13 -24.56 12.54
CA THR A 76 5.47 -23.95 13.83
C THR A 76 5.05 -24.82 15.00
N ASN A 77 3.94 -25.55 14.89
CA ASN A 77 3.32 -26.37 15.96
C ASN A 77 3.11 -25.62 17.29
N GLY A 78 2.38 -26.23 18.20
CA GLY A 78 2.17 -25.72 19.54
C GLY A 78 0.86 -24.93 19.71
N ASP A 79 0.77 -24.18 20.79
CA ASP A 79 -0.41 -23.37 21.12
C ASP A 79 -0.27 -21.97 20.51
N LEU A 80 -0.67 -21.86 19.27
CA LEU A 80 -0.42 -20.71 18.39
C LEU A 80 -1.50 -19.62 18.54
N PRO A 81 -1.13 -18.33 18.37
CA PRO A 81 -2.08 -17.23 18.32
C PRO A 81 -2.98 -17.30 17.08
N ASN A 82 -4.12 -16.62 17.13
CA ASN A 82 -5.04 -16.54 16.00
C ASN A 82 -4.54 -15.59 14.92
N ILE A 83 -4.85 -15.96 13.67
CA ILE A 83 -4.64 -15.13 12.47
C ILE A 83 -6.00 -14.99 11.77
N TYR A 84 -6.37 -13.77 11.46
CA TYR A 84 -7.58 -13.42 10.74
C TYR A 84 -7.21 -12.87 9.37
N LEU A 85 -7.69 -13.52 8.31
CA LEU A 85 -7.50 -13.07 6.95
C LEU A 85 -8.66 -12.14 6.55
N LEU A 86 -8.32 -10.92 6.16
CA LEU A 86 -9.23 -9.98 5.53
C LEU A 86 -8.83 -9.86 4.06
N HIS A 87 -9.45 -10.68 3.22
CA HIS A 87 -9.24 -10.73 1.77
C HIS A 87 -10.42 -10.06 1.07
N GLY A 88 -10.13 -9.25 0.07
CA GLY A 88 -11.12 -8.46 -0.67
C GLY A 88 -10.71 -7.01 -0.82
N GLU A 89 -11.36 -6.30 -1.70
CA GLU A 89 -11.21 -4.85 -1.84
C GLU A 89 -11.97 -4.14 -0.73
N LEU A 90 -11.38 -3.11 -0.18
CA LEU A 90 -11.99 -2.21 0.79
C LEU A 90 -11.95 -0.79 0.25
N THR A 91 -13.03 -0.05 0.48
CA THR A 91 -13.06 1.39 0.21
C THR A 91 -12.10 2.14 1.12
N ASN A 92 -11.82 3.41 0.82
CA ASN A 92 -10.99 4.24 1.69
C ASN A 92 -11.60 4.40 3.09
N GLU A 93 -12.92 4.47 3.19
CA GLU A 93 -13.67 4.57 4.44
C GLU A 93 -13.53 3.29 5.26
N GLU A 94 -13.66 2.12 4.63
CA GLU A 94 -13.49 0.82 5.29
C GLU A 94 -12.04 0.60 5.74
N MET A 95 -11.06 1.01 4.92
CA MET A 95 -9.64 0.99 5.31
C MET A 95 -9.37 1.92 6.50
N ASN A 96 -9.99 3.11 6.51
CA ASN A 96 -9.88 4.03 7.64
C ASN A 96 -10.52 3.43 8.91
N GLN A 97 -11.68 2.80 8.80
CA GLN A 97 -12.34 2.11 9.91
C GLN A 97 -11.46 0.97 10.44
N LEU A 98 -10.91 0.13 9.56
CA LEU A 98 -10.00 -0.95 9.94
C LEU A 98 -8.76 -0.42 10.70
N ASN A 99 -8.11 0.59 10.16
CA ASN A 99 -6.92 1.18 10.79
C ASN A 99 -7.23 1.80 12.17
N ASN A 100 -8.43 2.33 12.35
CA ASN A 100 -8.88 2.94 13.61
C ASN A 100 -9.62 1.98 14.55
N ASP A 101 -9.90 0.74 14.13
CA ASP A 101 -10.61 -0.23 14.96
C ASP A 101 -9.96 -0.32 16.37
N PRO A 102 -10.75 -0.29 17.44
CA PRO A 102 -10.24 -0.29 18.81
C PRO A 102 -9.49 -1.57 19.21
N LYS A 103 -9.73 -2.69 18.52
CA LYS A 103 -8.99 -3.94 18.71
C LYS A 103 -7.64 -3.96 18.00
N VAL A 104 -7.47 -3.20 16.93
CA VAL A 104 -6.16 -2.96 16.30
C VAL A 104 -5.34 -2.05 17.21
N LYS A 105 -4.33 -2.59 17.85
CA LYS A 105 -3.48 -1.87 18.82
C LYS A 105 -2.13 -1.48 18.24
N ALA A 106 -1.60 -2.23 17.29
CA ALA A 106 -0.30 -1.97 16.69
C ALA A 106 -0.26 -2.44 15.23
N PHE A 107 0.60 -1.83 14.45
CA PHE A 107 0.88 -2.23 13.08
C PHE A 107 2.23 -2.94 12.98
N VAL A 108 2.32 -3.96 12.13
CA VAL A 108 3.56 -4.72 11.91
C VAL A 108 3.80 -4.94 10.42
N ASN A 109 5.04 -4.67 9.97
CA ASN A 109 5.42 -4.87 8.58
C ASN A 109 6.91 -5.19 8.49
N PHE A 110 7.30 -6.22 7.71
CA PHE A 110 8.69 -6.65 7.50
C PHE A 110 9.16 -6.38 6.09
N THR A 111 8.59 -5.38 5.42
CA THR A 111 8.97 -5.04 4.05
C THR A 111 10.49 -4.89 3.90
N LYS A 112 11.02 -5.40 2.81
CA LYS A 112 12.45 -5.30 2.48
C LYS A 112 12.79 -3.99 1.76
N GLY A 113 11.78 -3.19 1.40
CA GLY A 113 11.90 -1.88 0.78
C GLY A 113 10.58 -1.37 0.24
N GLU A 114 10.37 -0.08 0.39
CA GLU A 114 9.20 0.65 -0.09
C GLU A 114 9.68 1.89 -0.88
N GLY A 115 9.00 2.19 -1.98
CA GLY A 115 9.21 3.49 -2.63
C GLY A 115 8.77 4.64 -1.73
N PHE A 116 7.54 4.57 -1.25
CA PHE A 116 6.98 5.51 -0.27
C PHE A 116 6.41 4.78 0.95
N GLY A 117 5.56 3.78 0.74
CA GLY A 117 4.93 3.02 1.82
C GLY A 117 3.60 3.61 2.30
N ARG A 118 2.70 3.95 1.36
CA ARG A 118 1.38 4.52 1.67
C ARG A 118 0.63 3.78 2.79
N PRO A 119 0.54 2.45 2.85
CA PRO A 119 -0.13 1.75 3.95
C PRO A 119 0.52 2.01 5.32
N LEU A 120 1.83 2.23 5.37
CA LEU A 120 2.53 2.57 6.61
C LEU A 120 2.22 4.00 7.06
N LEU A 121 2.10 4.95 6.12
CA LEU A 121 1.65 6.31 6.41
C LEU A 121 0.23 6.32 6.97
N GLU A 122 -0.71 5.64 6.28
CA GLU A 122 -2.12 5.54 6.67
C GLU A 122 -2.29 4.88 8.04
N SER A 123 -1.46 3.92 8.37
CA SER A 123 -1.43 3.28 9.68
C SER A 123 -0.84 4.21 10.77
N ALA A 124 0.30 4.84 10.49
CA ALA A 124 1.01 5.67 11.46
C ALA A 124 0.23 6.93 11.88
N ILE A 125 -0.68 7.44 11.02
CA ILE A 125 -1.50 8.62 11.35
C ILE A 125 -2.58 8.33 12.39
N THR A 126 -2.84 7.05 12.72
CA THR A 126 -3.87 6.65 13.69
C THR A 126 -3.43 6.81 15.16
N GLY A 127 -2.17 7.09 15.42
CA GLY A 127 -1.62 7.23 16.77
C GLY A 127 -1.36 5.92 17.50
N LYS A 128 -1.27 4.82 16.75
CA LYS A 128 -0.96 3.49 17.27
C LYS A 128 0.50 3.13 16.97
N PRO A 129 1.16 2.28 17.77
CA PRO A 129 2.53 1.85 17.54
C PRO A 129 2.74 1.21 16.17
N MET A 130 3.81 1.62 15.49
CA MET A 130 4.27 1.04 14.22
C MET A 130 5.55 0.24 14.46
N ILE A 131 5.57 -1.03 14.03
CA ILE A 131 6.75 -1.91 14.01
C ILE A 131 7.08 -2.18 12.55
N THR A 132 8.18 -1.65 12.05
CA THR A 132 8.59 -1.83 10.65
C THR A 132 10.11 -1.82 10.50
N THR A 133 10.61 -2.13 9.32
CA THR A 133 12.05 -2.18 9.03
C THR A 133 12.67 -0.79 9.01
N ASN A 134 13.93 -0.69 9.47
CA ASN A 134 14.71 0.55 9.43
C ASN A 134 15.42 0.71 8.09
N TRP A 135 14.63 0.78 6.99
CA TRP A 135 15.21 0.85 5.64
C TRP A 135 14.21 1.40 4.61
N SER A 136 14.68 2.29 3.73
CA SER A 136 13.99 2.73 2.51
C SER A 136 12.93 3.83 2.71
N GLY A 137 12.13 4.13 1.69
CA GLY A 137 11.35 5.36 1.53
C GLY A 137 10.34 5.69 2.64
N HIS A 138 9.89 4.72 3.43
CA HIS A 138 9.00 5.04 4.57
C HIS A 138 9.73 5.75 5.73
N LEU A 139 11.06 5.77 5.74
CA LEU A 139 11.84 6.53 6.73
C LEU A 139 11.75 8.05 6.53
N ASP A 140 11.31 8.51 5.37
CA ASP A 140 11.08 9.93 5.14
C ASP A 140 10.01 10.49 6.09
N PHE A 141 9.03 9.66 6.44
CA PHE A 141 7.92 10.07 7.29
C PHE A 141 7.84 9.33 8.64
N LEU A 142 8.46 8.16 8.82
CA LEU A 142 8.51 7.45 10.10
C LEU A 142 9.77 7.84 10.86
N LYS A 143 9.61 8.62 11.93
CA LYS A 143 10.73 9.08 12.74
C LYS A 143 11.19 7.99 13.71
N PRO A 144 12.51 7.71 13.81
CA PRO A 144 13.05 6.65 14.68
C PRO A 144 12.65 6.81 16.15
N GLU A 145 12.58 8.02 16.64
CA GLU A 145 12.23 8.32 18.03
C GLU A 145 10.74 8.09 18.37
N TYR A 146 9.89 7.91 17.35
CA TYR A 146 8.45 7.73 17.53
C TYR A 146 7.95 6.34 17.15
N ASN A 147 8.78 5.55 16.47
CA ASN A 147 8.40 4.25 15.91
C ASN A 147 9.36 3.15 16.35
N VAL A 148 8.92 1.90 16.26
CA VAL A 148 9.75 0.73 16.52
C VAL A 148 10.36 0.27 15.19
N LEU A 149 11.55 0.79 14.89
CA LEU A 149 12.28 0.45 13.68
C LEU A 149 13.19 -0.75 13.91
N LEU A 150 12.97 -1.79 13.13
CA LEU A 150 13.65 -3.09 13.23
C LEU A 150 14.99 -3.05 12.52
N GLY A 151 16.04 -3.45 13.24
CA GLY A 151 17.37 -3.67 12.68
C GLY A 151 17.44 -4.93 11.82
N GLY A 152 18.46 -4.97 10.96
CA GLY A 152 18.69 -6.07 10.03
C GLY A 152 19.92 -5.80 9.16
N GLU A 153 19.98 -6.43 8.00
CA GLU A 153 21.11 -6.35 7.07
C GLU A 153 20.65 -6.30 5.60
N LEU A 154 21.49 -5.74 4.75
CA LEU A 154 21.28 -5.79 3.29
C LEU A 154 21.75 -7.14 2.75
N LYS A 155 20.91 -7.80 1.95
CA LYS A 155 21.23 -9.04 1.24
C LYS A 155 20.85 -8.91 -0.23
N LYS A 156 21.53 -9.66 -1.09
CA LYS A 156 21.18 -9.74 -2.51
C LYS A 156 19.76 -10.27 -2.69
N VAL A 157 19.10 -9.78 -3.73
CA VAL A 157 17.78 -10.26 -4.12
C VAL A 157 17.86 -11.73 -4.51
N HIS A 158 17.00 -12.56 -3.92
CA HIS A 158 16.96 -13.98 -4.25
C HIS A 158 16.37 -14.19 -5.65
N LYS A 159 16.91 -15.17 -6.39
CA LYS A 159 16.50 -15.48 -7.76
C LYS A 159 14.99 -15.73 -7.93
N SER A 160 14.31 -16.25 -6.91
CA SER A 160 12.86 -16.51 -6.94
C SER A 160 11.99 -15.23 -6.92
N ALA A 161 12.57 -14.08 -6.57
CA ALA A 161 11.89 -12.80 -6.54
C ALA A 161 12.40 -11.84 -7.63
N ALA A 162 13.51 -12.20 -8.29
CA ALA A 162 14.09 -11.38 -9.35
C ALA A 162 13.20 -11.37 -10.59
N ASN A 163 13.09 -10.21 -11.24
CA ASN A 163 12.35 -9.98 -12.47
C ASN A 163 12.96 -8.78 -13.23
N GLN A 164 12.29 -8.29 -14.27
CA GLN A 164 12.78 -7.16 -15.07
C GLN A 164 12.94 -5.84 -14.30
N PHE A 165 12.27 -5.68 -13.16
CA PHE A 165 12.35 -4.47 -12.33
C PHE A 165 13.20 -4.69 -11.07
N LEU A 166 13.22 -5.91 -10.55
CA LEU A 166 13.94 -6.29 -9.34
C LEU A 166 15.11 -7.20 -9.73
N LEU A 167 16.26 -6.58 -9.94
CA LEU A 167 17.46 -7.28 -10.42
C LEU A 167 18.08 -8.14 -9.31
N LYS A 168 18.61 -9.30 -9.68
CA LYS A 168 19.29 -10.24 -8.73
C LYS A 168 20.59 -9.65 -8.14
N GLU A 169 21.19 -8.69 -8.80
CA GLU A 169 22.40 -7.97 -8.36
C GLU A 169 22.08 -6.91 -7.31
N SER A 170 20.83 -6.47 -7.24
CA SER A 170 20.34 -5.49 -6.26
C SER A 170 20.32 -6.06 -4.85
N GLN A 171 20.25 -5.18 -3.88
CA GLN A 171 20.13 -5.55 -2.48
C GLN A 171 18.85 -5.00 -1.88
N TRP A 172 18.33 -5.70 -0.91
CA TRP A 172 17.21 -5.28 -0.08
C TRP A 172 17.44 -5.64 1.39
N PHE A 173 16.66 -5.01 2.24
CA PHE A 173 16.81 -5.17 3.68
C PHE A 173 16.14 -6.44 4.20
N ASN A 174 16.87 -7.21 5.01
CA ASN A 174 16.33 -8.38 5.68
C ASN A 174 16.33 -8.14 7.19
N VAL A 175 15.15 -8.17 7.77
CA VAL A 175 14.94 -7.94 9.21
C VAL A 175 15.56 -9.06 10.04
N ASN A 176 16.12 -8.71 11.20
CA ASN A 176 16.49 -9.68 12.22
C ASN A 176 15.23 -10.14 12.97
N THR A 177 14.83 -11.39 12.78
CA THR A 177 13.59 -11.95 13.35
C THR A 177 13.61 -12.03 14.88
N ALA A 178 14.78 -12.21 15.50
CA ALA A 178 14.89 -12.20 16.97
C ALA A 178 14.66 -10.80 17.53
N VAL A 179 15.12 -9.75 16.84
CA VAL A 179 14.83 -8.35 17.20
C VAL A 179 13.33 -8.08 17.02
N ALA A 180 12.76 -8.51 15.89
CA ALA A 180 11.34 -8.34 15.61
C ALA A 180 10.45 -9.06 16.64
N SER A 181 10.80 -10.28 17.02
CA SER A 181 10.08 -11.04 18.06
C SER A 181 10.09 -10.29 19.41
N ARG A 182 11.26 -9.80 19.83
CA ARG A 182 11.35 -9.00 21.07
C ARG A 182 10.52 -7.72 20.99
N ALA A 183 10.59 -7.01 19.87
CA ALA A 183 9.83 -5.79 19.63
C ALA A 183 8.31 -6.03 19.73
N MET A 184 7.80 -7.06 19.04
CA MET A 184 6.37 -7.43 19.12
C MET A 184 5.95 -7.80 20.55
N LYS A 185 6.76 -8.58 21.29
CA LYS A 185 6.49 -8.92 22.69
C LYS A 185 6.47 -7.67 23.59
N ASP A 186 7.41 -6.75 23.37
CA ASP A 186 7.50 -5.53 24.20
C ASP A 186 6.31 -4.60 23.92
N VAL A 187 5.97 -4.36 22.66
CA VAL A 187 4.79 -3.56 22.29
C VAL A 187 3.50 -4.19 22.85
N TYR A 188 3.33 -5.50 22.78
CA TYR A 188 2.18 -6.18 23.35
C TYR A 188 2.08 -6.01 24.86
N LYS A 189 3.18 -6.27 25.60
CA LYS A 189 3.22 -6.20 27.06
C LYS A 189 3.15 -4.78 27.60
N ASN A 190 3.81 -3.84 26.94
CA ASN A 190 4.03 -2.47 27.38
C ASN A 190 3.31 -1.44 26.49
N TYR A 191 2.18 -1.80 25.89
CA TYR A 191 1.45 -1.00 24.90
C TYR A 191 1.31 0.49 25.27
N LYS A 192 0.90 0.75 26.52
CA LYS A 192 0.68 2.13 27.00
C LYS A 192 1.94 3.00 26.92
N LYS A 193 3.13 2.42 27.03
CA LYS A 193 4.42 3.11 26.92
C LYS A 193 4.64 3.70 25.50
N TYR A 194 4.10 3.06 24.47
CA TYR A 194 4.30 3.45 23.10
C TYR A 194 3.33 4.51 22.58
N ILE A 195 2.17 4.66 23.22
CA ILE A 195 1.12 5.59 22.80
C ILE A 195 1.59 7.06 22.71
N PRO A 196 2.33 7.62 23.69
CA PRO A 196 2.79 9.01 23.58
C PRO A 196 3.66 9.25 22.36
N SER A 197 4.61 8.36 22.05
CA SER A 197 5.46 8.46 20.87
C SER A 197 4.67 8.32 19.57
N SER A 198 3.74 7.36 19.50
CA SER A 198 2.87 7.18 18.33
C SER A 198 2.00 8.42 18.06
N ARG A 199 1.50 9.09 19.10
CA ARG A 199 0.76 10.36 18.98
C ARG A 199 1.64 11.50 18.46
N LYS A 200 2.91 11.56 18.88
CA LYS A 200 3.89 12.51 18.32
C LYS A 200 4.14 12.24 16.84
N GLN A 201 4.23 10.96 16.45
CA GLN A 201 4.31 10.55 15.04
C GLN A 201 3.10 11.06 14.25
N THR A 202 1.89 10.88 14.76
CA THR A 202 0.66 11.39 14.12
C THR A 202 0.70 12.91 13.94
N GLN A 203 1.13 13.64 14.97
CA GLN A 203 1.22 15.10 14.89
C GLN A 203 2.26 15.53 13.85
N TYR A 204 3.41 14.86 13.80
CA TYR A 204 4.42 15.10 12.77
C TYR A 204 3.87 14.87 11.36
N LEU A 205 3.13 13.76 11.15
CA LEU A 205 2.54 13.45 9.84
C LEU A 205 1.50 14.49 9.41
N LYS A 206 0.60 14.89 10.31
CA LYS A 206 -0.41 15.93 10.04
C LYS A 206 0.21 17.26 9.64
N ASN A 207 1.35 17.61 10.24
CA ASN A 207 2.01 18.88 9.99
C ASN A 207 2.85 18.87 8.70
N ASN A 208 3.36 17.71 8.25
CA ASN A 208 4.36 17.66 7.19
C ASN A 208 3.93 16.85 5.95
N PHE A 209 2.94 15.97 6.08
CA PHE A 209 2.51 15.04 5.02
C PHE A 209 1.00 15.15 4.70
N SER A 210 0.40 16.32 4.99
CA SER A 210 -0.95 16.62 4.51
C SER A 210 -0.93 16.93 3.01
N LEU A 211 -2.09 16.81 2.36
CA LEU A 211 -2.24 17.15 0.95
C LEU A 211 -1.82 18.60 0.66
N ASP A 212 -2.17 19.54 1.55
CA ASP A 212 -1.79 20.95 1.42
C ASP A 212 -0.27 21.13 1.46
N LYS A 213 0.43 20.42 2.37
CA LYS A 213 1.89 20.48 2.46
C LYS A 213 2.58 19.85 1.24
N MET A 214 2.00 18.81 0.69
CA MET A 214 2.50 18.22 -0.56
C MET A 214 2.28 19.17 -1.74
N ALA A 215 1.12 19.82 -1.83
CA ALA A 215 0.83 20.81 -2.86
C ALA A 215 1.76 22.04 -2.76
N GLU A 216 2.00 22.55 -1.55
CA GLU A 216 2.94 23.62 -1.29
C GLU A 216 4.36 23.25 -1.76
N SER A 217 4.84 22.05 -1.40
CA SER A 217 6.17 21.55 -1.78
C SER A 217 6.29 21.38 -3.29
N LEU A 218 5.27 20.83 -3.96
CA LEU A 218 5.22 20.69 -5.40
C LEU A 218 5.23 22.07 -6.08
N SER A 219 4.41 23.00 -5.61
CA SER A 219 4.33 24.36 -6.14
C SER A 219 5.69 25.07 -6.08
N LYS A 220 6.39 24.92 -4.93
CA LYS A 220 7.75 25.46 -4.76
C LYS A 220 8.75 24.83 -5.74
N LEU A 221 8.72 23.52 -5.94
CA LEU A 221 9.58 22.84 -6.90
C LEU A 221 9.30 23.32 -8.34
N LEU A 222 8.03 23.39 -8.72
CA LEU A 222 7.64 23.88 -10.06
C LEU A 222 8.12 25.31 -10.29
N SER A 223 7.91 26.23 -9.35
CA SER A 223 8.37 27.60 -9.48
C SER A 223 9.89 27.73 -9.54
N THR A 224 10.64 26.81 -8.90
CA THR A 224 12.11 26.84 -8.89
C THR A 224 12.71 26.30 -10.20
N TYR A 225 12.11 25.27 -10.80
CA TYR A 225 12.73 24.53 -11.92
C TYR A 225 12.04 24.70 -13.26
N MET A 226 10.78 25.17 -13.32
CA MET A 226 10.04 25.32 -14.57
C MET A 226 9.96 26.77 -15.08
N GLY A 227 10.52 27.74 -14.35
CA GLY A 227 10.39 29.16 -14.69
C GLY A 227 8.92 29.64 -14.65
N ASP A 228 8.68 30.85 -15.14
CA ASP A 228 7.31 31.38 -15.21
C ASP A 228 6.50 30.60 -16.23
N ILE A 229 5.57 29.79 -15.75
CA ILE A 229 4.55 29.15 -16.60
C ILE A 229 3.71 30.29 -17.18
N PRO A 230 3.65 30.45 -18.53
CA PRO A 230 2.85 31.49 -19.11
C PRO A 230 1.42 31.43 -18.56
N GLN A 231 1.02 32.45 -17.84
CA GLN A 231 -0.38 32.51 -17.41
C GLN A 231 -1.26 32.50 -18.65
N GLN A 232 -2.26 31.66 -18.64
CA GLN A 232 -3.23 31.60 -19.71
C GLN A 232 -3.87 32.98 -19.83
N VAL A 233 -3.43 33.77 -20.82
CA VAL A 233 -4.02 35.07 -21.08
C VAL A 233 -5.47 34.83 -21.43
N ALA A 234 -6.36 35.32 -20.58
CA ALA A 234 -7.79 35.30 -20.88
C ALA A 234 -7.98 36.00 -22.25
N LEU A 235 -8.27 35.22 -23.26
CA LEU A 235 -8.60 35.77 -24.59
C LEU A 235 -9.86 36.60 -24.40
N ASN A 236 -9.69 37.91 -24.38
CA ASN A 236 -10.82 38.84 -24.48
C ASN A 236 -11.32 38.77 -25.97
N LEU A 237 -12.13 37.76 -26.22
CA LEU A 237 -12.81 37.67 -27.51
C LEU A 237 -13.73 38.87 -27.65
N PRO A 238 -13.64 39.60 -28.78
CA PRO A 238 -14.55 40.72 -29.03
C PRO A 238 -16.00 40.20 -29.00
N LYS A 239 -16.85 40.88 -28.27
CA LYS A 239 -18.27 40.53 -28.21
C LYS A 239 -18.83 40.48 -29.65
N LEU A 240 -19.31 39.32 -30.06
CA LEU A 240 -20.00 39.15 -31.31
C LEU A 240 -21.12 40.20 -31.42
N LYS A 241 -20.97 41.15 -32.34
CA LYS A 241 -22.07 42.06 -32.68
C LYS A 241 -23.12 41.26 -33.43
N LYS A 242 -24.37 41.28 -32.94
CA LYS A 242 -25.51 40.76 -33.68
C LYS A 242 -25.54 41.44 -35.05
N VAL A 243 -25.26 40.68 -36.09
CA VAL A 243 -25.45 41.17 -37.48
C VAL A 243 -26.95 41.38 -37.65
N GLY A 244 -27.35 42.62 -37.86
CA GLY A 244 -28.75 42.97 -38.12
C GLY A 244 -29.27 42.11 -39.27
N SER A 245 -30.55 41.78 -39.19
CA SER A 245 -31.28 40.95 -40.14
C SER A 245 -31.44 41.68 -41.50
N ASN A 246 -30.33 41.84 -42.21
CA ASN A 246 -30.43 42.16 -43.64
C ASN A 246 -30.40 40.83 -44.40
N THR A 247 -31.55 40.50 -44.97
CA THR A 247 -31.83 39.32 -45.80
C THR A 247 -31.12 39.40 -47.15
N ASN A 248 -29.82 39.48 -47.14
CA ASN A 248 -29.05 39.10 -48.35
C ASN A 248 -28.78 37.63 -48.24
N LYS A 249 -29.49 36.83 -49.01
CA LYS A 249 -29.27 35.41 -49.18
C LYS A 249 -27.78 35.16 -49.53
N LEU A 250 -26.99 34.72 -48.60
CA LEU A 250 -25.66 34.20 -48.86
C LEU A 250 -25.82 32.98 -49.80
N ASN A 251 -25.37 33.11 -51.01
CA ASN A 251 -25.23 31.97 -51.91
C ASN A 251 -24.08 31.09 -51.40
N LEU A 252 -24.41 30.18 -50.55
CA LEU A 252 -23.46 29.13 -50.12
C LEU A 252 -23.19 28.17 -51.27
N PRO A 253 -21.93 27.87 -51.61
CA PRO A 253 -21.63 26.87 -52.60
C PRO A 253 -22.24 25.53 -52.19
N LYS A 254 -22.91 24.84 -53.13
CA LYS A 254 -23.49 23.54 -52.91
C LYS A 254 -22.38 22.55 -52.48
N LEU A 255 -22.51 21.98 -51.28
CA LEU A 255 -21.65 20.89 -50.83
C LEU A 255 -21.69 19.75 -51.87
N LYS A 256 -20.56 19.40 -52.45
CA LYS A 256 -20.45 18.18 -53.25
C LYS A 256 -20.62 16.97 -52.31
N LYS A 257 -21.56 16.07 -52.66
CA LYS A 257 -21.64 14.78 -52.00
C LYS A 257 -20.29 14.07 -52.15
N LEU A 258 -19.66 13.77 -51.06
CA LEU A 258 -18.52 12.86 -51.07
C LEU A 258 -19.03 11.45 -51.38
N ASP A 259 -18.39 10.76 -52.29
CA ASP A 259 -18.66 9.37 -52.59
C ASP A 259 -18.50 8.52 -51.33
N PRO A 260 -19.34 7.49 -51.13
CA PRO A 260 -19.26 6.65 -49.92
C PRO A 260 -17.88 6.00 -49.90
N VAL A 261 -17.15 6.29 -48.80
CA VAL A 261 -15.85 5.68 -48.51
C VAL A 261 -15.98 4.16 -48.61
N ASN A 262 -15.15 3.55 -49.44
CA ASN A 262 -15.08 2.10 -49.61
C ASN A 262 -15.14 1.37 -48.26
N LYS A 263 -16.12 0.48 -48.12
CA LYS A 263 -16.25 -0.36 -46.92
C LYS A 263 -14.95 -1.12 -46.71
N ILE A 264 -14.27 -0.82 -45.61
CA ILE A 264 -13.11 -1.57 -45.16
C ILE A 264 -13.60 -3.00 -44.90
N LYS A 265 -13.15 -3.98 -45.66
CA LYS A 265 -13.39 -5.40 -45.41
C LYS A 265 -12.51 -5.82 -44.25
N LEU A 266 -13.09 -5.98 -43.08
CA LEU A 266 -12.40 -6.59 -41.96
C LEU A 266 -12.11 -8.08 -42.25
N PRO A 267 -10.91 -8.57 -41.92
CA PRO A 267 -10.59 -9.99 -42.09
C PRO A 267 -11.48 -10.84 -41.17
N LYS A 268 -11.99 -11.97 -41.70
CA LYS A 268 -12.80 -12.92 -40.94
C LYS A 268 -11.94 -13.56 -39.85
N LEU A 269 -12.36 -13.46 -38.61
CA LEU A 269 -11.77 -14.19 -37.46
C LEU A 269 -11.86 -15.70 -37.72
N LYS A 270 -10.74 -16.40 -37.72
CA LYS A 270 -10.70 -17.86 -37.71
C LYS A 270 -11.01 -18.37 -36.30
N LYS A 271 -12.01 -19.29 -36.21
CA LYS A 271 -12.30 -20.02 -34.97
C LYS A 271 -11.09 -20.89 -34.63
N VAL A 272 -10.52 -20.70 -33.44
CA VAL A 272 -9.52 -21.62 -32.89
C VAL A 272 -10.31 -22.71 -32.20
N GLU A 273 -10.22 -23.94 -32.70
CA GLU A 273 -10.72 -25.13 -32.01
C GLU A 273 -9.69 -25.50 -30.94
N ILE A 274 -10.18 -25.64 -29.69
CA ILE A 274 -9.42 -26.11 -28.51
C ILE A 274 -9.57 -27.62 -28.45
#